data_9ee65dc4bc87ae6b9bd1a3b8f0bc7db4
#
_entry.id   9ee65dc4bc87ae6b9bd1a3b8f0bc7db4
#
_cell.length_a   1.000
_cell.length_b   1.000
_cell.length_c   1.000
_cell.angle_alpha   90.00
_cell.angle_beta   90.00
_cell.angle_gamma   90.00
#
_symmetry.space_group_name_H-M   'P 1'
#
loop_
_entity.id
_entity.type
_entity.pdbx_description
1 polymer ?
#
loop_
_entity_poly.entity_id
_entity_poly.type
_entity_poly.pdbx_seq_one_letter_code
_entity_poly.pdbx_strand_id
1 'polypeptide(L)'
;MPQKEMRVIPKPPESAIVLEPALGTLAMEGQGDTTYRCGGCKTRLMSNVSHMDVFHGEPFDAVKCPKCGKYNVVPPEDHHHHH
;
A
#
# COMPACT_ATOMS: atom_id res chain seq x y z
N MET A 1 5.03 12.06 -11.22
CA MET A 1 5.06 11.50 -9.87
C MET A 1 5.17 10.01 -9.96
N PRO A 2 6.02 9.39 -9.15
CA PRO A 2 6.15 7.94 -9.20
C PRO A 2 4.87 7.25 -8.75
N GLN A 3 4.50 6.22 -9.46
CA GLN A 3 3.37 5.38 -9.11
C GLN A 3 3.87 3.95 -9.03
N LYS A 4 3.55 3.29 -7.95
CA LYS A 4 3.98 1.93 -7.73
C LYS A 4 2.78 1.03 -7.48
N GLU A 5 2.87 -0.21 -7.95
CA GLU A 5 1.83 -1.19 -7.69
C GLU A 5 2.18 -1.97 -6.44
N MET A 6 1.19 -2.19 -5.61
CA MET A 6 1.37 -3.03 -4.45
C MET A 6 1.32 -4.50 -4.87
N ARG A 7 1.72 -5.37 -3.97
CA ARG A 7 1.76 -6.80 -4.24
C ARG A 7 0.53 -7.45 -3.66
N VAL A 8 -0.24 -8.13 -4.48
CA VAL A 8 -1.41 -8.87 -3.99
C VAL A 8 -0.94 -10.13 -3.26
N ILE A 9 -1.50 -10.36 -2.08
CA ILE A 9 -1.18 -11.53 -1.26
C ILE A 9 -2.47 -12.23 -0.89
N PRO A 10 -2.38 -13.51 -0.46
CA PRO A 10 -3.54 -14.19 0.12
C PRO A 10 -3.97 -13.49 1.41
N LYS A 11 -5.17 -13.84 1.88
CA LYS A 11 -5.69 -13.25 3.11
C LYS A 11 -4.69 -13.46 4.25
N PRO A 12 -4.27 -12.40 4.92
CA PRO A 12 -3.34 -12.52 6.05
C PRO A 12 -4.03 -13.09 7.27
N PRO A 13 -3.27 -13.53 8.28
CA PRO A 13 -3.87 -14.06 9.51
C PRO A 13 -4.62 -12.97 10.27
N GLU A 14 -5.51 -13.38 11.17
CA GLU A 14 -6.32 -12.43 11.91
C GLU A 14 -5.50 -11.51 12.80
N SER A 15 -4.32 -11.95 13.19
CA SER A 15 -3.43 -11.12 13.99
C SER A 15 -2.76 -10.00 13.19
N ALA A 16 -2.86 -10.05 11.87
CA ALA A 16 -2.25 -9.02 11.04
C ALA A 16 -3.06 -7.72 11.09
N ILE A 17 -2.36 -6.61 10.99
CA ILE A 17 -3.01 -5.31 10.95
C ILE A 17 -3.30 -4.99 9.49
N VAL A 18 -4.58 -4.93 9.15
CA VAL A 18 -5.01 -4.68 7.78
C VAL A 18 -5.75 -3.36 7.72
N LEU A 19 -5.29 -2.47 6.85
CA LEU A 19 -5.98 -1.21 6.62
C LEU A 19 -7.12 -1.48 5.63
N GLU A 20 -8.34 -1.08 5.99
CA GLU A 20 -9.51 -1.31 5.16
C GLU A 20 -10.20 0.01 4.87
N PRO A 21 -9.69 0.78 3.91
CA PRO A 21 -10.33 2.05 3.57
C PRO A 21 -11.71 1.82 2.97
N ALA A 22 -12.59 2.78 3.14
CA ALA A 22 -13.89 2.72 2.50
C ALA A 22 -13.73 2.98 1.00
N LEU A 23 -14.69 2.49 0.22
CA LEU A 23 -14.66 2.71 -1.22
C LEU A 23 -14.67 4.21 -1.50
N GLY A 24 -13.74 4.63 -2.35
CA GLY A 24 -13.60 6.03 -2.68
C GLY A 24 -12.67 6.80 -1.75
N THR A 25 -12.10 6.14 -0.74
CA THR A 25 -11.15 6.79 0.15
C THR A 25 -9.78 6.14 0.01
N LEU A 26 -8.78 6.77 0.59
CA LEU A 26 -7.41 6.27 0.56
C LEU A 26 -7.05 5.66 1.90
N ALA A 27 -6.25 4.60 1.87
CA ALA A 27 -5.76 4.00 3.11
C ALA A 27 -4.76 4.91 3.81
N MET A 28 -4.01 5.67 3.03
CA MET A 28 -3.00 6.57 3.58
C MET A 28 -2.82 7.74 2.62
N GLU A 29 -2.66 8.91 3.16
CA GLU A 29 -2.38 10.10 2.37
C GLU A 29 -1.37 10.93 3.14
N GLY A 30 -0.34 11.38 2.46
CA GLY A 30 0.73 12.13 3.11
C GLY A 30 1.17 13.31 2.26
N GLN A 31 2.37 13.76 2.51
CA GLN A 31 2.95 14.90 1.80
C GLN A 31 4.21 14.50 1.04
N GLY A 32 4.30 13.24 0.69
CA GLY A 32 5.39 12.75 -0.14
C GLY A 32 5.06 12.83 -1.62
N ASP A 33 5.66 11.96 -2.40
CA ASP A 33 5.53 12.02 -3.84
C ASP A 33 5.20 10.68 -4.50
N THR A 34 4.89 9.66 -3.71
CA THR A 34 4.66 8.33 -4.26
C THR A 34 3.21 7.91 -4.09
N THR A 35 2.64 7.34 -5.13
CA THR A 35 1.28 6.80 -5.10
C THR A 35 1.36 5.29 -5.25
N TYR A 36 0.65 4.56 -4.37
CA TYR A 36 0.58 3.11 -4.44
C TYR A 36 -0.81 2.69 -4.89
N ARG A 37 -0.83 1.73 -5.81
CA ARG A 37 -2.08 1.22 -6.38
C ARG A 37 -2.24 -0.26 -6.08
N CYS A 38 -3.48 -0.72 -6.01
CA CYS A 38 -3.78 -2.14 -5.84
C CYS A 38 -3.12 -2.95 -6.96
N GLY A 39 -2.46 -4.03 -6.61
CA GLY A 39 -1.81 -4.89 -7.59
C GLY A 39 -2.79 -5.64 -8.49
N GLY A 40 -4.06 -5.73 -8.09
CA GLY A 40 -5.07 -6.42 -8.88
C GLY A 40 -5.84 -5.49 -9.79
N CYS A 41 -6.55 -4.53 -9.23
CA CYS A 41 -7.44 -3.67 -10.01
C CYS A 41 -6.91 -2.28 -10.27
N LYS A 42 -5.71 -1.97 -9.80
CA LYS A 42 -5.04 -0.68 -10.02
C LYS A 42 -5.72 0.51 -9.34
N THR A 43 -6.62 0.25 -8.42
CA THR A 43 -7.24 1.32 -7.65
C THR A 43 -6.19 1.97 -6.77
N ARG A 44 -6.21 3.29 -6.72
CA ARG A 44 -5.26 4.02 -5.87
C ARG A 44 -5.60 3.79 -4.40
N LEU A 45 -4.64 3.28 -3.65
CA LEU A 45 -4.84 2.97 -2.23
C LEU A 45 -4.11 3.96 -1.32
N MET A 46 -2.97 4.47 -1.77
CA MET A 46 -2.19 5.45 -1.02
C MET A 46 -1.75 6.54 -1.97
N SER A 47 -1.81 7.79 -1.54
CA SER A 47 -1.46 8.92 -2.37
C SER A 47 -0.50 9.85 -1.65
N ASN A 48 0.51 10.31 -2.37
CA ASN A 48 1.45 11.29 -1.84
C ASN A 48 2.12 10.83 -0.54
N VAL A 49 2.50 9.55 -0.49
CA VAL A 49 3.18 9.03 0.69
C VAL A 49 4.68 9.01 0.45
N SER A 50 5.43 9.09 1.54
CA SER A 50 6.88 9.01 1.50
C SER A 50 7.32 7.67 2.08
N HIS A 51 8.60 7.36 1.95
CA HIS A 51 9.16 6.17 2.58
C HIS A 51 8.89 6.18 4.09
N MET A 52 9.05 7.34 4.71
CA MET A 52 8.80 7.47 6.15
C MET A 52 7.34 7.21 6.49
N ASP A 53 6.41 7.70 5.66
CA ASP A 53 5.00 7.47 5.92
C ASP A 53 4.65 5.99 5.87
N VAL A 54 5.23 5.25 4.92
CA VAL A 54 4.87 3.86 4.69
C VAL A 54 5.59 2.93 5.65
N PHE A 55 6.88 3.15 5.87
CA PHE A 55 7.70 2.20 6.63
C PHE A 55 7.96 2.62 8.06
N HIS A 56 7.75 3.88 8.41
CA HIS A 56 7.99 4.39 9.75
C HIS A 56 6.79 5.09 10.37
N GLY A 57 5.66 5.08 9.68
CA GLY A 57 4.43 5.62 10.23
C GLY A 57 3.68 4.58 11.07
N GLU A 58 2.36 4.62 11.04
CA GLU A 58 1.57 3.65 11.76
C GLU A 58 1.84 2.25 11.20
N PRO A 59 2.05 1.27 12.06
CA PRO A 59 2.33 -0.09 11.58
C PRO A 59 1.10 -0.70 10.89
N PHE A 60 1.35 -1.39 9.80
CA PHE A 60 0.32 -2.18 9.15
C PHE A 60 1.00 -3.31 8.39
N ASP A 61 0.26 -4.41 8.22
CA ASP A 61 0.81 -5.57 7.52
C ASP A 61 0.28 -5.68 6.09
N ALA A 62 -0.94 -5.20 5.85
CA ALA A 62 -1.54 -5.28 4.52
C ALA A 62 -2.59 -4.19 4.37
N VAL A 63 -3.02 -3.95 3.14
CA VAL A 63 -4.09 -3.03 2.82
C VAL A 63 -5.10 -3.77 1.97
N LYS A 64 -6.36 -3.76 2.40
CA LYS A 64 -7.42 -4.39 1.63
C LYS A 64 -8.01 -3.38 0.66
N CYS A 65 -8.03 -3.73 -0.61
CA CYS A 65 -8.61 -2.86 -1.63
C CYS A 65 -10.12 -2.82 -1.45
N PRO A 66 -10.73 -1.65 -1.30
CA PRO A 66 -12.19 -1.58 -1.13
C PRO A 66 -12.95 -1.91 -2.40
N LYS A 67 -12.28 -1.88 -3.55
CA LYS A 67 -12.95 -2.11 -4.82
C LYS A 67 -12.96 -3.58 -5.22
N CYS A 68 -11.83 -4.26 -5.10
CA CYS A 68 -11.76 -5.67 -5.52
C CYS A 68 -11.64 -6.64 -4.35
N GLY A 69 -11.42 -6.14 -3.15
CA GLY A 69 -11.34 -6.98 -1.96
C GLY A 69 -10.05 -7.75 -1.79
N LYS A 70 -9.05 -7.49 -2.61
CA LYS A 70 -7.78 -8.20 -2.50
C LYS A 70 -6.89 -7.53 -1.46
N TYR A 71 -6.06 -8.35 -0.81
CA TYR A 71 -5.12 -7.85 0.18
C TYR A 71 -3.80 -7.53 -0.51
N ASN A 72 -3.21 -6.40 -0.15
CA ASN A 72 -1.99 -5.92 -0.79
C ASN A 72 -0.96 -5.57 0.26
N VAL A 73 0.32 -5.76 -0.08
CA VAL A 73 1.41 -5.29 0.75
C VAL A 73 2.29 -4.36 -0.06
N VAL A 74 2.91 -3.41 0.62
CA VAL A 74 3.88 -2.54 -0.01
C VAL A 74 5.15 -3.36 -0.22
N PRO A 75 5.65 -3.48 -1.44
CA PRO A 75 6.88 -4.25 -1.66
C PRO A 75 8.03 -3.57 -0.93
N PRO A 76 8.98 -4.35 -0.42
CA PRO A 76 10.14 -3.75 0.22
C PRO A 76 10.89 -2.89 -0.77
N GLU A 77 11.41 -1.78 -0.28
CA GLU A 77 12.16 -0.90 -1.14
C GLU A 77 13.46 -1.56 -1.49
N ASP A 78 13.75 -1.58 -2.77
CA ASP A 78 14.92 -2.27 -3.26
C ASP A 78 16.06 -1.27 -3.39
N HIS A 79 17.04 -1.39 -2.54
CA HIS A 79 18.19 -0.51 -2.56
C HIS A 79 19.36 -1.12 -3.31
N HIS A 80 19.14 -2.17 -4.02
CA HIS A 80 20.21 -2.75 -4.69
C HIS A 80 20.60 -1.89 -5.74
N HIS A 81 21.56 -1.76 -5.83
CA HIS A 81 21.87 -1.15 -6.93
C HIS A 81 22.93 -1.85 -7.57
N HIS A 82 23.01 -2.22 -7.74
CA HIS A 82 23.84 -2.69 -8.26
C HIS A 82 24.29 -2.27 -9.00
N HIS A 83 24.69 -2.26 -8.82
CA HIS A 83 25.14 -1.94 -9.49
C HIS A 83 25.33 -1.99 -9.89
#